data_6c2207fd275742eb3ea48b8bf7bd7b20
#
_entry.id   6c2207fd275742eb3ea48b8bf7bd7b20
#
_cell.length_a   1.000
_cell.length_b   1.000
_cell.length_c   1.000
_cell.angle_alpha   90.00
_cell.angle_beta   90.00
_cell.angle_gamma   90.00
#
_symmetry.space_group_name_H-M   'P 1'
#
loop_
_entity.id
_entity.type
_entity.pdbx_description
1 polymer ?
#
loop_
_entity_poly.entity_id
_entity_poly.type
_entity_poly.pdbx_seq_one_letter_code
_entity_poly.pdbx_strand_id
1 'polypeptide(L)'
;MEETLKILVVDDDEVDRMAVRSALTEAGVQMELSEVSDSNDAFSALSTTAYDCVFLDYRLPLQDGLTLIQQLRYSEIQVPLVVLTGQGDEQITGELIKAGATDYLSKSRISPENLAQVLRSAIRIYRAEMQATLAKEELIRKNQELERQQQHIQMQNFKLLETSRLKSHFLATMSHELRTPMNAIIGFSQILLRPKFGQLTHQQADMVERILNNGKHLLMLLNEVLDFSKLEVGRLDLKAEIFDVSKIVNQAVNEMRSLADAKNLSLLVQNHLQNPSVFNDPVRIKQILINLLSNAIKFTESGEIWVEVKELPEKKVAIIVRDTGIGIASRDFKRIFEAFRQVDQTITRKYQGTGLGLAIVDSLVRMMGGKIFLESKVGMGSMFKIELPRQIKLTNVTANSPNSQDDDGNFYSPKNSHQSSSEPREAPIGYPKFKI
;
A
#
# COMPACT_ATOMS: atom_id res chain seq x y z
N MET A 1 39.24 -28.58 0.23
CA MET A 1 39.46 -29.95 -0.28
C MET A 1 39.15 -29.87 -1.76
N GLU A 2 40.12 -30.12 -2.60
CA GLU A 2 39.88 -30.22 -4.05
C GLU A 2 39.00 -31.45 -4.27
N GLU A 3 37.89 -31.28 -4.98
CA GLU A 3 36.91 -32.30 -5.29
C GLU A 3 37.58 -33.33 -6.22
N THR A 4 37.55 -34.63 -5.90
CA THR A 4 38.08 -35.69 -6.78
C THR A 4 37.13 -35.86 -7.93
N LEU A 5 37.58 -35.53 -9.15
CA LEU A 5 36.78 -35.57 -10.37
C LEU A 5 36.71 -37.01 -10.94
N LYS A 6 35.54 -37.46 -11.31
CA LYS A 6 35.34 -38.70 -12.06
C LYS A 6 35.43 -38.42 -13.54
N ILE A 7 36.48 -38.95 -14.17
CA ILE A 7 36.77 -38.70 -15.59
C ILE A 7 36.71 -40.02 -16.35
N LEU A 8 36.00 -40.01 -17.49
CA LEU A 8 35.99 -41.11 -18.42
C LEU A 8 36.84 -40.77 -19.66
N VAL A 9 37.75 -41.65 -20.06
CA VAL A 9 38.48 -41.54 -21.30
C VAL A 9 38.02 -42.64 -22.22
N VAL A 10 37.59 -42.26 -23.46
CA VAL A 10 37.07 -43.14 -24.47
C VAL A 10 37.96 -43.02 -25.69
N ASP A 11 38.80 -43.99 -25.93
CA ASP A 11 39.74 -44.02 -27.05
C ASP A 11 40.15 -45.48 -27.30
N ASP A 12 40.23 -45.95 -28.54
CA ASP A 12 40.63 -47.31 -28.86
C ASP A 12 42.16 -47.53 -28.77
N ASP A 13 42.94 -46.45 -28.91
CA ASP A 13 44.42 -46.54 -28.79
C ASP A 13 44.85 -46.41 -27.32
N GLU A 14 45.50 -47.43 -26.80
CA GLU A 14 46.05 -47.46 -25.46
C GLU A 14 47.09 -46.36 -25.19
N VAL A 15 47.87 -45.99 -26.25
CA VAL A 15 48.89 -44.93 -26.14
C VAL A 15 48.25 -43.58 -25.91
N ASP A 16 47.16 -43.30 -26.63
CA ASP A 16 46.40 -42.06 -26.49
C ASP A 16 45.70 -41.97 -25.11
N ARG A 17 45.14 -43.08 -24.59
CA ARG A 17 44.57 -43.12 -23.23
C ARG A 17 45.66 -42.86 -22.17
N MET A 18 46.86 -43.48 -22.36
CA MET A 18 48.00 -43.22 -21.46
C MET A 18 48.48 -41.78 -21.54
N ALA A 19 48.49 -41.14 -22.70
CA ALA A 19 48.88 -39.74 -22.89
C ALA A 19 47.91 -38.81 -22.10
N VAL A 20 46.59 -39.02 -22.20
CA VAL A 20 45.59 -38.28 -21.46
C VAL A 20 45.77 -38.47 -19.96
N ARG A 21 45.95 -39.70 -19.48
CA ARG A 21 46.19 -40.03 -18.07
C ARG A 21 47.43 -39.32 -17.51
N SER A 22 48.57 -39.44 -18.28
CA SER A 22 49.82 -38.82 -17.88
C SER A 22 49.71 -37.29 -17.77
N ALA A 23 49.13 -36.67 -18.82
CA ALA A 23 48.96 -35.22 -18.85
C ALA A 23 48.07 -34.70 -17.69
N LEU A 24 46.94 -35.34 -17.38
CA LEU A 24 46.09 -34.97 -16.25
C LEU A 24 46.80 -35.18 -14.88
N THR A 25 47.58 -36.25 -14.74
CA THR A 25 48.37 -36.53 -13.52
C THR A 25 49.46 -35.49 -13.31
N GLU A 26 50.20 -35.16 -14.37
CA GLU A 26 51.24 -34.12 -14.35
C GLU A 26 50.68 -32.73 -14.06
N ALA A 27 49.47 -32.45 -14.57
CA ALA A 27 48.74 -31.21 -14.26
C ALA A 27 48.23 -31.14 -12.80
N GLY A 28 48.39 -32.19 -11.99
CA GLY A 28 47.98 -32.25 -10.57
C GLY A 28 46.47 -32.37 -10.40
N VAL A 29 45.72 -32.87 -11.38
CA VAL A 29 44.27 -33.07 -11.28
C VAL A 29 43.97 -34.23 -10.36
N GLN A 30 43.23 -33.96 -9.26
CA GLN A 30 42.73 -35.03 -8.38
C GLN A 30 41.56 -35.72 -9.09
N MET A 31 41.74 -36.96 -9.51
CA MET A 31 40.77 -37.70 -10.33
C MET A 31 40.66 -39.17 -10.03
N GLU A 32 39.48 -39.71 -10.28
CA GLU A 32 39.19 -41.14 -10.48
C GLU A 32 38.97 -41.36 -11.94
N LEU A 33 39.95 -41.98 -12.60
CA LEU A 33 39.96 -42.14 -14.05
C LEU A 33 39.45 -43.53 -14.46
N SER A 34 38.44 -43.59 -15.30
CA SER A 34 37.94 -44.79 -15.96
C SER A 34 38.31 -44.73 -17.44
N GLU A 35 38.62 -45.86 -18.02
CA GLU A 35 39.02 -45.98 -19.43
C GLU A 35 38.20 -47.05 -20.14
N VAL A 36 37.75 -46.74 -21.34
CA VAL A 36 37.04 -47.67 -22.22
C VAL A 36 37.54 -47.51 -23.65
N SER A 37 37.48 -48.59 -24.44
CA SER A 37 38.07 -48.64 -25.79
C SER A 37 37.04 -48.55 -26.92
N ASP A 38 35.76 -48.58 -26.62
CA ASP A 38 34.72 -48.51 -27.64
C ASP A 38 33.48 -47.74 -27.20
N SER A 39 32.62 -47.44 -28.16
CA SER A 39 31.40 -46.64 -27.96
C SER A 39 30.32 -47.34 -27.15
N ASN A 40 30.23 -48.69 -27.20
CA ASN A 40 29.22 -49.45 -26.44
C ASN A 40 29.56 -49.46 -24.95
N ASP A 41 30.83 -49.70 -24.62
CA ASP A 41 31.31 -49.64 -23.25
C ASP A 41 31.22 -48.21 -22.68
N ALA A 42 31.50 -47.20 -23.54
CA ALA A 42 31.31 -45.79 -23.14
C ALA A 42 29.85 -45.47 -22.81
N PHE A 43 28.92 -45.89 -23.65
CA PHE A 43 27.48 -45.69 -23.42
C PHE A 43 27.01 -46.42 -22.14
N SER A 44 27.46 -47.66 -21.94
CA SER A 44 27.16 -48.45 -20.74
C SER A 44 27.68 -47.79 -19.46
N ALA A 45 28.94 -47.33 -19.49
CA ALA A 45 29.56 -46.64 -18.36
C ALA A 45 28.82 -45.33 -18.01
N LEU A 46 28.48 -44.53 -19.03
CA LEU A 46 27.77 -43.27 -18.87
C LEU A 46 26.31 -43.42 -18.45
N SER A 47 25.69 -44.57 -18.74
CA SER A 47 24.33 -44.90 -18.30
C SER A 47 24.27 -45.37 -16.86
N THR A 48 25.36 -45.88 -16.29
CA THR A 48 25.41 -46.46 -14.94
C THR A 48 26.14 -45.58 -13.93
N THR A 49 27.06 -44.76 -14.37
CA THR A 49 27.93 -43.96 -13.51
C THR A 49 27.90 -42.49 -13.93
N ALA A 50 27.78 -41.60 -12.97
CA ALA A 50 27.92 -40.16 -13.23
C ALA A 50 29.37 -39.75 -13.27
N TYR A 51 29.79 -39.16 -14.38
CA TYR A 51 31.14 -38.61 -14.59
C TYR A 51 31.08 -37.08 -14.62
N ASP A 52 32.17 -36.44 -14.16
CA ASP A 52 32.30 -34.97 -14.19
C ASP A 52 32.76 -34.47 -15.54
N CYS A 53 33.48 -35.29 -16.32
CA CYS A 53 33.90 -35.00 -17.71
C CYS A 53 34.24 -36.28 -18.46
N VAL A 54 34.04 -36.24 -19.77
CA VAL A 54 34.41 -37.30 -20.70
C VAL A 54 35.36 -36.73 -21.73
N PHE A 55 36.52 -37.40 -21.92
CA PHE A 55 37.39 -37.22 -23.07
C PHE A 55 37.05 -38.30 -24.05
N LEU A 56 36.62 -37.92 -25.25
CA LEU A 56 36.11 -38.82 -26.27
C LEU A 56 36.93 -38.71 -27.54
N ASP A 57 37.54 -39.79 -28.00
CA ASP A 57 38.14 -39.79 -29.32
C ASP A 57 37.06 -39.67 -30.42
N TYR A 58 37.34 -38.84 -31.42
CA TYR A 58 36.48 -38.69 -32.57
C TYR A 58 36.40 -39.98 -33.41
N ARG A 59 37.50 -40.74 -33.55
CA ARG A 59 37.61 -41.94 -34.38
C ARG A 59 37.55 -43.21 -33.54
N LEU A 60 36.35 -43.71 -33.27
CA LEU A 60 36.16 -44.97 -32.59
C LEU A 60 35.86 -46.13 -33.55
N PRO A 61 36.18 -47.40 -33.21
CA PRO A 61 36.08 -48.53 -34.13
C PRO A 61 34.69 -48.83 -34.65
N LEU A 62 33.65 -48.72 -33.91
CA LEU A 62 32.29 -49.16 -34.29
C LEU A 62 31.42 -48.02 -34.82
N GLN A 63 31.61 -46.82 -34.28
CA GLN A 63 30.92 -45.60 -34.68
C GLN A 63 31.77 -44.40 -34.35
N ASP A 64 31.63 -43.32 -35.11
CA ASP A 64 32.37 -42.09 -34.81
C ASP A 64 31.90 -41.39 -33.54
N GLY A 65 32.76 -40.54 -32.98
CA GLY A 65 32.44 -39.77 -31.75
C GLY A 65 31.23 -38.87 -31.92
N LEU A 66 30.95 -38.35 -33.10
CA LEU A 66 29.77 -37.53 -33.40
C LEU A 66 28.47 -38.31 -33.15
N THR A 67 28.40 -39.53 -33.68
CA THR A 67 27.24 -40.43 -33.54
C THR A 67 27.05 -40.80 -32.06
N LEU A 68 28.10 -41.09 -31.32
CA LEU A 68 28.01 -41.38 -29.88
C LEU A 68 27.50 -40.17 -29.12
N ILE A 69 27.96 -38.95 -29.38
CA ILE A 69 27.48 -37.72 -28.77
C ILE A 69 25.98 -37.55 -28.99
N GLN A 70 25.49 -37.71 -30.23
CA GLN A 70 24.07 -37.62 -30.56
C GLN A 70 23.24 -38.66 -29.80
N GLN A 71 23.73 -39.90 -29.72
CA GLN A 71 23.07 -40.97 -28.97
C GLN A 71 22.99 -40.66 -27.45
N LEU A 72 24.05 -40.16 -26.85
CA LEU A 72 24.08 -39.76 -25.47
C LEU A 72 23.07 -38.63 -25.18
N ARG A 73 23.04 -37.60 -26.02
CA ARG A 73 22.11 -36.48 -25.87
C ARG A 73 20.65 -36.88 -26.10
N TYR A 74 20.39 -37.80 -27.06
CA TYR A 74 19.06 -38.38 -27.26
C TYR A 74 18.57 -39.18 -26.03
N SER A 75 19.50 -39.85 -25.36
CA SER A 75 19.21 -40.58 -24.11
C SER A 75 19.23 -39.69 -22.83
N GLU A 76 19.17 -38.38 -23.01
CA GLU A 76 19.19 -37.37 -21.92
C GLU A 76 20.42 -37.42 -21.02
N ILE A 77 21.48 -38.10 -21.44
CA ILE A 77 22.74 -38.13 -20.69
C ILE A 77 23.47 -36.81 -20.92
N GLN A 78 23.46 -35.97 -19.87
CA GLN A 78 24.08 -34.65 -19.88
C GLN A 78 25.39 -34.72 -19.07
N VAL A 79 26.52 -34.77 -19.76
CA VAL A 79 27.87 -34.76 -19.18
C VAL A 79 28.76 -33.85 -20.03
N PRO A 80 29.71 -33.12 -19.42
CA PRO A 80 30.69 -32.38 -20.22
C PRO A 80 31.53 -33.33 -21.10
N LEU A 81 31.47 -33.14 -22.41
CA LEU A 81 32.17 -33.94 -23.41
C LEU A 81 33.26 -33.10 -24.09
N VAL A 82 34.51 -33.51 -23.96
CA VAL A 82 35.66 -32.95 -24.66
C VAL A 82 36.08 -33.94 -25.73
N VAL A 83 35.93 -33.53 -26.98
CA VAL A 83 36.32 -34.43 -28.10
C VAL A 83 37.79 -34.26 -28.45
N LEU A 84 38.52 -35.39 -28.50
CA LEU A 84 39.90 -35.45 -28.93
C LEU A 84 39.91 -35.69 -30.44
N THR A 85 40.56 -34.80 -31.23
CA THR A 85 40.57 -34.86 -32.70
C THR A 85 41.98 -35.10 -33.24
N GLY A 86 42.08 -35.87 -34.31
CA GLY A 86 43.34 -36.11 -35.02
C GLY A 86 43.74 -34.96 -35.96
N GLN A 87 44.88 -35.14 -36.67
CA GLN A 87 45.28 -34.19 -37.73
C GLN A 87 44.32 -34.27 -38.93
N GLY A 88 43.80 -33.10 -39.34
CA GLY A 88 42.84 -32.96 -40.45
C GLY A 88 41.38 -32.92 -40.09
N ASP A 89 41.01 -33.10 -38.83
CA ASP A 89 39.62 -33.12 -38.36
C ASP A 89 39.10 -31.72 -37.95
N GLU A 90 39.85 -30.63 -38.23
CA GLU A 90 39.49 -29.26 -37.82
C GLU A 90 38.18 -28.75 -38.47
N GLN A 91 37.76 -29.31 -39.61
CA GLN A 91 36.52 -28.91 -40.29
C GLN A 91 35.25 -29.43 -39.57
N ILE A 92 35.41 -30.47 -38.73
CA ILE A 92 34.27 -31.14 -38.05
C ILE A 92 33.96 -30.53 -36.71
N THR A 93 34.82 -29.65 -36.18
CA THR A 93 34.66 -29.07 -34.84
C THR A 93 33.33 -28.34 -34.62
N GLY A 94 32.83 -27.63 -35.67
CA GLY A 94 31.54 -26.97 -35.64
C GLY A 94 30.34 -27.93 -35.56
N GLU A 95 30.46 -29.13 -36.11
CA GLU A 95 29.44 -30.18 -36.05
C GLU A 95 29.44 -30.87 -34.69
N LEU A 96 30.60 -31.08 -34.08
CA LEU A 96 30.76 -31.66 -32.74
C LEU A 96 30.09 -30.79 -31.68
N ILE A 97 30.34 -29.48 -31.70
CA ILE A 97 29.71 -28.53 -30.77
C ILE A 97 28.19 -28.50 -30.97
N LYS A 98 27.70 -28.48 -32.24
CA LYS A 98 26.26 -28.54 -32.53
C LYS A 98 25.61 -29.86 -32.07
N ALA A 99 26.34 -30.96 -32.10
CA ALA A 99 25.87 -32.26 -31.62
C ALA A 99 25.82 -32.34 -30.08
N GLY A 100 26.45 -31.37 -29.38
CA GLY A 100 26.42 -31.29 -27.94
C GLY A 100 27.75 -31.59 -27.24
N ALA A 101 28.88 -31.59 -27.96
CA ALA A 101 30.18 -31.53 -27.30
C ALA A 101 30.37 -30.20 -26.61
N THR A 102 30.98 -30.24 -25.41
CA THR A 102 31.23 -29.01 -24.63
C THR A 102 32.47 -28.28 -25.13
N ASP A 103 33.49 -29.04 -25.57
CA ASP A 103 34.71 -28.49 -26.10
C ASP A 103 35.42 -29.56 -26.94
N TYR A 104 36.53 -29.21 -27.62
CA TYR A 104 37.39 -30.13 -28.35
C TYR A 104 38.87 -29.79 -28.14
N LEU A 105 39.75 -30.78 -28.35
CA LEU A 105 41.19 -30.61 -28.27
C LEU A 105 41.87 -31.50 -29.31
N SER A 106 42.77 -30.92 -30.10
CA SER A 106 43.59 -31.74 -31.03
C SER A 106 44.58 -32.61 -30.24
N LYS A 107 44.70 -33.93 -30.59
CA LYS A 107 45.61 -34.87 -29.97
C LYS A 107 47.08 -34.37 -30.05
N SER A 108 47.43 -33.62 -31.09
CA SER A 108 48.77 -33.00 -31.24
C SER A 108 49.06 -31.89 -30.24
N ARG A 109 48.04 -31.37 -29.54
CA ARG A 109 48.12 -30.30 -28.53
C ARG A 109 47.92 -30.81 -27.10
N ILE A 110 47.89 -32.13 -26.90
CA ILE A 110 47.80 -32.71 -25.56
C ILE A 110 49.07 -32.34 -24.78
N SER A 111 48.89 -31.50 -23.76
CA SER A 111 49.91 -31.17 -22.78
C SER A 111 49.20 -31.06 -21.38
N PRO A 112 49.94 -31.16 -20.28
CA PRO A 112 49.33 -31.01 -18.92
C PRO A 112 48.52 -29.73 -18.79
N GLU A 113 49.05 -28.60 -19.26
CA GLU A 113 48.41 -27.30 -19.13
C GLU A 113 47.12 -27.20 -19.97
N ASN A 114 47.21 -27.63 -21.27
CA ASN A 114 46.07 -27.54 -22.19
C ASN A 114 44.92 -28.45 -21.75
N LEU A 115 45.22 -29.69 -21.38
CA LEU A 115 44.23 -30.68 -21.02
C LEU A 115 43.51 -30.26 -19.71
N ALA A 116 44.25 -29.78 -18.73
CA ALA A 116 43.67 -29.25 -17.48
C ALA A 116 42.85 -27.97 -17.71
N GLN A 117 43.26 -27.11 -18.65
CA GLN A 117 42.52 -25.91 -19.00
C GLN A 117 41.17 -26.25 -19.64
N VAL A 118 41.19 -27.16 -20.65
CA VAL A 118 39.98 -27.61 -21.35
C VAL A 118 39.02 -28.32 -20.40
N LEU A 119 39.54 -29.22 -19.52
CA LEU A 119 38.77 -29.90 -18.47
C LEU A 119 38.03 -28.89 -17.57
N ARG A 120 38.78 -27.93 -16.99
CA ARG A 120 38.20 -26.91 -16.13
C ARG A 120 37.18 -26.04 -16.84
N SER A 121 37.45 -25.69 -18.11
CA SER A 121 36.52 -24.91 -18.91
C SER A 121 35.24 -25.68 -19.17
N ALA A 122 35.34 -26.95 -19.63
CA ALA A 122 34.19 -27.80 -19.92
C ALA A 122 33.28 -27.98 -18.68
N ILE A 123 33.86 -28.30 -17.52
CA ILE A 123 33.09 -28.45 -16.25
C ILE A 123 32.44 -27.12 -15.86
N ARG A 124 33.14 -26.00 -15.99
CA ARG A 124 32.62 -24.68 -15.64
C ARG A 124 31.44 -24.29 -16.55
N ILE A 125 31.55 -24.45 -17.85
CA ILE A 125 30.49 -24.15 -18.80
C ILE A 125 29.26 -24.99 -18.48
N TYR A 126 29.43 -26.28 -18.33
CA TYR A 126 28.34 -27.21 -18.01
C TYR A 126 27.63 -26.87 -16.73
N ARG A 127 28.38 -26.59 -15.63
CA ARG A 127 27.79 -26.18 -14.33
C ARG A 127 27.01 -24.85 -14.44
N ALA A 128 27.51 -23.90 -15.22
CA ALA A 128 26.84 -22.62 -15.44
C ALA A 128 25.53 -22.80 -16.24
N GLU A 129 25.53 -23.63 -17.30
CA GLU A 129 24.33 -23.93 -18.09
C GLU A 129 23.25 -24.63 -17.24
N MET A 130 23.67 -25.62 -16.44
CA MET A 130 22.75 -26.33 -15.55
C MET A 130 22.13 -25.38 -14.50
N GLN A 131 22.95 -24.52 -13.88
CA GLN A 131 22.43 -23.51 -12.92
C GLN A 131 21.48 -22.52 -13.60
N ALA A 132 21.79 -22.08 -14.82
CA ALA A 132 20.92 -21.18 -15.57
C ALA A 132 19.57 -21.83 -15.89
N THR A 133 19.56 -23.11 -16.25
CA THR A 133 18.33 -23.87 -16.52
C THR A 133 17.46 -24.00 -15.28
N LEU A 134 18.03 -24.41 -14.14
CA LEU A 134 17.33 -24.52 -12.87
C LEU A 134 16.77 -23.17 -12.40
N ALA A 135 17.56 -22.10 -12.52
CA ALA A 135 17.11 -20.75 -12.15
C ALA A 135 15.96 -20.28 -13.04
N LYS A 136 15.99 -20.60 -14.34
CA LYS A 136 14.91 -20.28 -15.29
C LYS A 136 13.62 -21.00 -14.94
N GLU A 137 13.68 -22.29 -14.61
CA GLU A 137 12.50 -23.06 -14.20
C GLU A 137 11.89 -22.53 -12.89
N GLU A 138 12.73 -22.20 -11.92
CA GLU A 138 12.28 -21.58 -10.66
C GLU A 138 11.61 -20.22 -10.91
N LEU A 139 12.18 -19.40 -11.77
CA LEU A 139 11.63 -18.10 -12.14
C LEU A 139 10.25 -18.23 -12.80
N ILE A 140 10.10 -19.18 -13.74
CA ILE A 140 8.80 -19.45 -14.39
C ILE A 140 7.76 -19.84 -13.34
N ARG A 141 8.11 -20.74 -12.43
CA ARG A 141 7.20 -21.17 -11.34
C ARG A 141 6.79 -20.00 -10.44
N LYS A 142 7.74 -19.16 -10.04
CA LYS A 142 7.45 -17.96 -9.19
C LYS A 142 6.57 -16.96 -9.93
N ASN A 143 6.80 -16.72 -11.20
CA ASN A 143 5.96 -15.81 -12.00
C ASN A 143 4.52 -16.31 -12.08
N GLN A 144 4.29 -17.60 -12.32
CA GLN A 144 2.96 -18.18 -12.37
C GLN A 144 2.23 -18.05 -11.00
N GLU A 145 2.96 -18.23 -9.90
CA GLU A 145 2.41 -18.04 -8.56
C GLU A 145 2.02 -16.58 -8.29
N LEU A 146 2.88 -15.63 -8.67
CA LEU A 146 2.62 -14.19 -8.55
C LEU A 146 1.38 -13.77 -9.36
N GLU A 147 1.24 -14.25 -10.58
CA GLU A 147 0.06 -13.98 -11.42
C GLU A 147 -1.23 -14.47 -10.76
N ARG A 148 -1.22 -15.69 -10.19
CA ARG A 148 -2.38 -16.22 -9.46
C ARG A 148 -2.74 -15.38 -8.22
N GLN A 149 -1.73 -14.96 -7.46
CA GLN A 149 -1.92 -14.10 -6.30
C GLN A 149 -2.50 -12.74 -6.71
N GLN A 150 -1.98 -12.14 -7.79
CA GLN A 150 -2.47 -10.88 -8.32
C GLN A 150 -3.94 -10.97 -8.77
N GLN A 151 -4.32 -12.03 -9.49
CA GLN A 151 -5.72 -12.26 -9.88
C GLN A 151 -6.63 -12.43 -8.66
N HIS A 152 -6.16 -13.16 -7.63
CA HIS A 152 -6.93 -13.33 -6.39
C HIS A 152 -7.17 -12.01 -5.67
N ILE A 153 -6.13 -11.17 -5.53
CA ILE A 153 -6.23 -9.83 -4.92
C ILE A 153 -7.17 -8.94 -5.72
N GLN A 154 -7.10 -8.95 -7.05
CA GLN A 154 -8.02 -8.18 -7.89
C GLN A 154 -9.48 -8.60 -7.68
N MET A 155 -9.74 -9.91 -7.61
CA MET A 155 -11.09 -10.42 -7.35
C MET A 155 -11.61 -10.01 -5.96
N GLN A 156 -10.77 -10.07 -4.94
CA GLN A 156 -11.14 -9.62 -3.59
C GLN A 156 -11.44 -8.12 -3.56
N ASN A 157 -10.61 -7.31 -4.19
CA ASN A 157 -10.83 -5.87 -4.30
C ASN A 157 -12.14 -5.54 -5.02
N PHE A 158 -12.44 -6.24 -6.11
CA PHE A 158 -13.70 -6.08 -6.82
C PHE A 158 -14.91 -6.40 -5.93
N LYS A 159 -14.88 -7.52 -5.20
CA LYS A 159 -15.95 -7.88 -4.25
C LYS A 159 -16.13 -6.86 -3.12
N LEU A 160 -15.02 -6.33 -2.59
CA LEU A 160 -15.06 -5.30 -1.55
C LEU A 160 -15.72 -4.01 -2.07
N LEU A 161 -15.33 -3.56 -3.27
CA LEU A 161 -15.92 -2.39 -3.91
C LEU A 161 -17.42 -2.57 -4.20
N GLU A 162 -17.82 -3.73 -4.70
CA GLU A 162 -19.23 -4.06 -4.96
C GLU A 162 -20.04 -4.06 -3.66
N THR A 163 -19.56 -4.74 -2.62
CA THR A 163 -20.22 -4.78 -1.32
C THR A 163 -20.34 -3.38 -0.71
N SER A 164 -19.29 -2.57 -0.79
CA SER A 164 -19.30 -1.19 -0.32
C SER A 164 -20.31 -0.33 -1.11
N ARG A 165 -20.38 -0.54 -2.43
CA ARG A 165 -21.37 0.14 -3.29
C ARG A 165 -22.81 -0.23 -2.94
N LEU A 166 -23.09 -1.52 -2.74
CA LEU A 166 -24.42 -2.01 -2.36
C LEU A 166 -24.84 -1.46 -0.98
N LYS A 167 -23.91 -1.48 0.01
CA LYS A 167 -24.13 -0.91 1.34
C LYS A 167 -24.52 0.57 1.25
N SER A 168 -23.79 1.36 0.46
CA SER A 168 -24.07 2.80 0.30
C SER A 168 -25.38 3.08 -0.40
N HIS A 169 -25.70 2.31 -1.44
CA HIS A 169 -26.98 2.43 -2.14
C HIS A 169 -28.15 2.08 -1.22
N PHE A 170 -28.04 0.98 -0.46
CA PHE A 170 -29.06 0.58 0.52
C PHE A 170 -29.29 1.68 1.56
N LEU A 171 -28.22 2.23 2.15
CA LEU A 171 -28.34 3.30 3.15
C LEU A 171 -28.94 4.57 2.56
N ALA A 172 -28.60 4.94 1.32
CA ALA A 172 -29.18 6.09 0.63
C ALA A 172 -30.70 5.93 0.40
N THR A 173 -31.12 4.74 -0.06
CA THR A 173 -32.55 4.44 -0.26
C THR A 173 -33.30 4.43 1.06
N MET A 174 -32.80 3.72 2.06
CA MET A 174 -33.40 3.66 3.40
C MET A 174 -33.53 5.02 4.05
N SER A 175 -32.56 5.90 3.84
CA SER A 175 -32.67 7.25 4.39
C SER A 175 -33.80 8.06 3.75
N HIS A 176 -33.97 7.95 2.45
CA HIS A 176 -35.08 8.64 1.78
C HIS A 176 -36.40 8.13 2.30
N GLU A 177 -36.55 6.81 2.43
CA GLU A 177 -37.77 6.17 2.90
C GLU A 177 -38.07 6.47 4.39
N LEU A 178 -37.03 6.69 5.23
CA LEU A 178 -37.19 7.08 6.62
C LEU A 178 -37.39 8.59 6.81
N ARG A 179 -36.83 9.42 5.93
CA ARG A 179 -36.95 10.89 6.01
C ARG A 179 -38.40 11.34 5.85
N THR A 180 -39.14 10.73 4.93
CA THR A 180 -40.53 11.11 4.62
C THR A 180 -41.47 10.97 5.82
N PRO A 181 -41.59 9.80 6.48
CA PRO A 181 -42.43 9.66 7.68
C PRO A 181 -41.91 10.51 8.86
N MET A 182 -40.59 10.67 9.00
CA MET A 182 -40.03 11.50 10.05
C MET A 182 -40.39 12.97 9.91
N ASN A 183 -40.31 13.50 8.66
CA ASN A 183 -40.72 14.87 8.40
C ASN A 183 -42.21 15.07 8.66
N ALA A 184 -43.06 14.07 8.41
CA ALA A 184 -44.47 14.12 8.74
C ALA A 184 -44.70 14.18 10.28
N ILE A 185 -44.02 13.31 11.05
CA ILE A 185 -44.05 13.29 12.50
C ILE A 185 -43.62 14.65 13.08
N ILE A 186 -42.50 15.19 12.63
CA ILE A 186 -41.98 16.50 13.00
C ILE A 186 -43.00 17.60 12.68
N GLY A 187 -43.55 17.59 11.44
CA GLY A 187 -44.51 18.58 10.97
C GLY A 187 -45.79 18.56 11.79
N PHE A 188 -46.38 17.37 12.03
CA PHE A 188 -47.59 17.28 12.87
C PHE A 188 -47.35 17.69 14.32
N SER A 189 -46.21 17.31 14.91
CA SER A 189 -45.83 17.75 16.23
C SER A 189 -45.72 19.29 16.34
N GLN A 190 -45.10 19.92 15.32
CA GLN A 190 -45.00 21.40 15.26
C GLN A 190 -46.37 22.08 15.09
N ILE A 191 -47.29 21.47 14.31
CA ILE A 191 -48.63 21.98 14.16
C ILE A 191 -49.41 21.91 15.45
N LEU A 192 -49.36 20.78 16.16
CA LEU A 192 -50.05 20.56 17.44
C LEU A 192 -49.56 21.53 18.53
N LEU A 193 -48.30 21.95 18.50
CA LEU A 193 -47.75 22.93 19.47
C LEU A 193 -48.14 24.38 19.14
N ARG A 194 -48.76 24.65 17.99
CA ARG A 194 -49.20 26.01 17.65
C ARG A 194 -50.55 26.32 18.27
N PRO A 195 -50.68 27.42 19.03
CA PRO A 195 -51.95 27.81 19.70
C PRO A 195 -53.16 27.91 18.77
N LYS A 196 -52.89 28.14 17.45
CA LYS A 196 -53.94 28.31 16.43
C LYS A 196 -54.75 27.00 16.16
N PHE A 197 -54.23 25.82 16.49
CA PHE A 197 -54.86 24.53 16.23
C PHE A 197 -55.49 23.90 17.48
N GLY A 198 -55.61 24.66 18.60
CA GLY A 198 -56.21 24.24 19.86
C GLY A 198 -55.24 24.39 21.03
N GLN A 199 -55.78 24.41 22.26
CA GLN A 199 -54.97 24.45 23.49
C GLN A 199 -54.70 23.03 23.99
N LEU A 200 -53.43 22.65 24.04
CA LEU A 200 -53.00 21.40 24.70
C LEU A 200 -52.89 21.64 26.21
N THR A 201 -53.19 20.64 27.01
CA THR A 201 -52.81 20.66 28.43
C THR A 201 -51.28 20.66 28.53
N HIS A 202 -50.77 21.14 29.66
CA HIS A 202 -49.31 21.19 29.89
C HIS A 202 -48.63 19.82 29.69
N GLN A 203 -49.25 18.74 30.13
CA GLN A 203 -48.76 17.37 29.95
C GLN A 203 -48.76 16.94 28.49
N GLN A 204 -49.81 17.28 27.73
CA GLN A 204 -49.88 17.00 26.29
C GLN A 204 -48.82 17.79 25.51
N ALA A 205 -48.63 19.07 25.85
CA ALA A 205 -47.61 19.89 25.22
C ALA A 205 -46.19 19.31 25.45
N ASP A 206 -45.86 18.92 26.71
CA ASP A 206 -44.59 18.26 27.06
C ASP A 206 -44.40 16.94 26.25
N MET A 207 -45.43 16.10 26.13
CA MET A 207 -45.35 14.88 25.32
C MET A 207 -45.10 15.15 23.86
N VAL A 208 -45.81 16.12 23.27
CA VAL A 208 -45.62 16.48 21.83
C VAL A 208 -44.24 17.10 21.59
N GLU A 209 -43.75 17.91 22.55
CA GLU A 209 -42.39 18.47 22.45
C GLU A 209 -41.33 17.41 22.55
N ARG A 210 -41.49 16.39 23.39
CA ARG A 210 -40.60 15.21 23.40
C ARG A 210 -40.62 14.42 22.08
N ILE A 211 -41.82 14.23 21.48
CA ILE A 211 -41.95 13.58 20.18
C ILE A 211 -41.22 14.39 19.11
N LEU A 212 -41.40 15.70 19.07
CA LEU A 212 -40.74 16.62 18.15
C LEU A 212 -39.23 16.57 18.28
N ASN A 213 -38.70 16.61 19.50
CA ASN A 213 -37.26 16.59 19.75
C ASN A 213 -36.62 15.24 19.41
N ASN A 214 -37.29 14.13 19.75
CA ASN A 214 -36.85 12.79 19.36
C ASN A 214 -36.89 12.61 17.82
N GLY A 215 -37.92 13.13 17.16
CA GLY A 215 -38.03 13.10 15.71
C GLY A 215 -36.88 13.85 15.00
N LYS A 216 -36.59 15.07 15.46
CA LYS A 216 -35.44 15.86 14.97
C LYS A 216 -34.11 15.15 15.21
N HIS A 217 -33.96 14.55 16.40
CA HIS A 217 -32.75 13.81 16.75
C HIS A 217 -32.55 12.59 15.83
N LEU A 218 -33.61 11.79 15.59
CA LEU A 218 -33.52 10.63 14.69
C LEU A 218 -33.17 11.04 13.27
N LEU A 219 -33.73 12.14 12.75
CA LEU A 219 -33.40 12.66 11.43
C LEU A 219 -31.93 13.11 11.34
N MET A 220 -31.40 13.71 12.40
CA MET A 220 -29.97 14.08 12.47
C MET A 220 -29.08 12.83 12.44
N LEU A 221 -29.37 11.81 13.24
CA LEU A 221 -28.63 10.53 13.25
C LEU A 221 -28.63 9.86 11.89
N LEU A 222 -29.78 9.84 11.22
CA LEU A 222 -29.92 9.28 9.88
C LEU A 222 -29.02 10.00 8.86
N ASN A 223 -28.98 11.33 8.89
CA ASN A 223 -28.13 12.12 8.02
C ASN A 223 -26.63 11.91 8.31
N GLU A 224 -26.22 11.76 9.58
CA GLU A 224 -24.84 11.43 9.96
C GLU A 224 -24.38 10.08 9.39
N VAL A 225 -25.22 9.04 9.50
CA VAL A 225 -24.93 7.69 8.94
C VAL A 225 -24.77 7.76 7.42
N LEU A 226 -25.63 8.53 6.74
CA LEU A 226 -25.54 8.71 5.31
C LEU A 226 -24.29 9.46 4.87
N ASP A 227 -23.99 10.59 5.52
CA ASP A 227 -22.80 11.38 5.21
C ASP A 227 -21.55 10.51 5.42
N PHE A 228 -21.48 9.76 6.52
CA PHE A 228 -20.40 8.81 6.75
C PHE A 228 -20.29 7.74 5.65
N SER A 229 -21.41 7.14 5.23
CA SER A 229 -21.42 6.15 4.16
C SER A 229 -20.94 6.71 2.82
N LYS A 230 -21.31 7.95 2.48
CA LYS A 230 -20.83 8.64 1.26
C LYS A 230 -19.32 8.95 1.34
N LEU A 231 -18.83 9.32 2.52
CA LEU A 231 -17.41 9.58 2.78
C LEU A 231 -16.57 8.31 2.65
N GLU A 232 -17.05 7.18 3.21
CA GLU A 232 -16.36 5.89 3.19
C GLU A 232 -16.11 5.39 1.75
N VAL A 233 -17.03 5.67 0.83
CA VAL A 233 -16.94 5.25 -0.60
C VAL A 233 -16.29 6.32 -1.50
N GLY A 234 -15.87 7.46 -0.92
CA GLY A 234 -15.26 8.55 -1.69
C GLY A 234 -16.23 9.25 -2.68
N ARG A 235 -17.55 9.14 -2.43
CA ARG A 235 -18.60 9.71 -3.28
C ARG A 235 -19.13 11.07 -2.83
N LEU A 236 -18.48 11.68 -1.86
CA LEU A 236 -18.84 13.01 -1.41
C LEU A 236 -18.06 14.02 -2.24
N ASP A 237 -18.76 14.76 -3.09
CA ASP A 237 -18.16 15.85 -3.87
C ASP A 237 -18.09 17.12 -3.01
N LEU A 238 -16.92 17.76 -2.97
CA LEU A 238 -16.75 19.07 -2.33
C LEU A 238 -17.22 20.16 -3.28
N LYS A 239 -18.09 21.04 -2.78
CA LYS A 239 -18.55 22.23 -3.49
C LYS A 239 -17.72 23.43 -3.04
N ALA A 240 -16.57 23.60 -3.70
CA ALA A 240 -15.66 24.67 -3.35
C ALA A 240 -16.12 26.00 -3.92
N GLU A 241 -16.16 27.01 -3.08
CA GLU A 241 -16.42 28.40 -3.43
C GLU A 241 -15.54 29.34 -2.62
N ILE A 242 -15.43 30.61 -3.04
CA ILE A 242 -14.71 31.63 -2.27
C ILE A 242 -15.65 32.22 -1.24
N PHE A 243 -15.28 32.15 0.03
CA PHE A 243 -16.07 32.72 1.13
C PHE A 243 -15.19 33.19 2.28
N ASP A 244 -15.82 33.93 3.19
CA ASP A 244 -15.23 34.40 4.46
C ASP A 244 -15.40 33.34 5.54
N VAL A 245 -14.28 32.72 5.94
CA VAL A 245 -14.30 31.65 6.97
C VAL A 245 -14.72 32.17 8.35
N SER A 246 -14.47 33.44 8.66
CA SER A 246 -14.90 34.06 9.93
C SER A 246 -16.41 34.14 10.03
N LYS A 247 -17.11 34.37 8.92
CA LYS A 247 -18.59 34.36 8.89
C LYS A 247 -19.14 32.96 9.18
N ILE A 248 -18.52 31.93 8.60
CA ILE A 248 -18.93 30.53 8.84
C ILE A 248 -18.72 30.15 10.32
N VAL A 249 -17.57 30.53 10.90
CA VAL A 249 -17.30 30.30 12.32
C VAL A 249 -18.34 30.97 13.20
N ASN A 250 -18.65 32.28 12.96
CA ASN A 250 -19.64 33.01 13.71
C ASN A 250 -21.05 32.40 13.57
N GLN A 251 -21.43 31.93 12.36
CA GLN A 251 -22.69 31.23 12.14
C GLN A 251 -22.78 29.95 12.97
N ALA A 252 -21.74 29.11 12.94
CA ALA A 252 -21.70 27.85 13.71
C ALA A 252 -21.77 28.12 15.22
N VAL A 253 -21.04 29.13 15.72
CA VAL A 253 -21.05 29.52 17.12
C VAL A 253 -22.44 30.04 17.53
N ASN A 254 -23.07 30.91 16.75
CA ASN A 254 -24.39 31.45 17.03
C ASN A 254 -25.46 30.34 17.07
N GLU A 255 -25.36 29.34 16.21
CA GLU A 255 -26.27 28.18 16.20
C GLU A 255 -26.13 27.32 17.49
N MET A 256 -24.94 27.26 18.05
CA MET A 256 -24.65 26.48 19.26
C MET A 256 -24.85 27.31 20.57
N ARG A 257 -25.02 28.62 20.48
CA ARG A 257 -25.08 29.52 21.63
C ARG A 257 -26.22 29.17 22.60
N SER A 258 -27.42 28.91 22.11
CA SER A 258 -28.54 28.54 22.95
C SER A 258 -28.32 27.26 23.75
N LEU A 259 -27.58 26.30 23.19
CA LEU A 259 -27.22 25.05 23.88
C LEU A 259 -26.14 25.29 24.95
N ALA A 260 -25.19 26.18 24.69
CA ALA A 260 -24.18 26.59 25.66
C ALA A 260 -24.80 27.37 26.83
N ASP A 261 -25.66 28.34 26.50
CA ASP A 261 -26.38 29.16 27.49
C ASP A 261 -27.26 28.31 28.40
N ALA A 262 -27.95 27.29 27.85
CA ALA A 262 -28.77 26.36 28.64
C ALA A 262 -27.97 25.55 29.68
N LYS A 263 -26.63 25.42 29.45
CA LYS A 263 -25.68 24.79 30.39
C LYS A 263 -24.85 25.80 31.19
N ASN A 264 -25.10 27.11 31.07
CA ASN A 264 -24.29 28.18 31.65
C ASN A 264 -22.81 28.14 31.27
N LEU A 265 -22.52 27.80 30.00
CA LEU A 265 -21.14 27.73 29.45
C LEU A 265 -20.82 29.01 28.69
N SER A 266 -19.64 29.59 28.94
CA SER A 266 -19.13 30.74 28.18
C SER A 266 -18.62 30.26 26.83
N LEU A 267 -19.17 30.79 25.73
CA LEU A 267 -18.74 30.48 24.36
C LEU A 267 -18.06 31.71 23.73
N LEU A 268 -16.72 31.64 23.60
CA LEU A 268 -15.87 32.76 23.20
C LEU A 268 -15.30 32.51 21.79
N VAL A 269 -15.21 33.58 20.99
CA VAL A 269 -14.65 33.54 19.63
C VAL A 269 -13.49 34.52 19.52
N GLN A 270 -12.35 34.04 19.03
CA GLN A 270 -11.16 34.85 18.74
C GLN A 270 -10.79 34.73 17.28
N ASN A 271 -10.72 35.84 16.60
CA ASN A 271 -10.37 35.87 15.16
C ASN A 271 -9.06 36.64 14.96
N HIS A 272 -8.04 35.95 14.53
CA HIS A 272 -6.69 36.49 14.28
C HIS A 272 -6.33 36.45 12.78
N LEU A 273 -7.33 36.40 11.88
CA LEU A 273 -7.10 36.41 10.44
C LEU A 273 -6.95 37.84 9.92
N GLN A 274 -5.88 38.10 9.18
CA GLN A 274 -5.73 39.33 8.38
C GLN A 274 -6.56 39.23 7.08
N ASN A 275 -6.56 38.04 6.45
CA ASN A 275 -7.39 37.75 5.29
C ASN A 275 -8.32 36.56 5.59
N PRO A 276 -9.63 36.80 5.72
CA PRO A 276 -10.59 35.72 6.01
C PRO A 276 -11.03 34.90 4.79
N SER A 277 -10.63 35.29 3.56
CA SER A 277 -11.04 34.65 2.31
C SER A 277 -10.37 33.29 2.13
N VAL A 278 -11.15 32.25 1.87
CA VAL A 278 -10.71 30.89 1.57
C VAL A 278 -11.50 30.32 0.39
N PHE A 279 -10.86 29.45 -0.41
CA PHE A 279 -11.53 28.66 -1.47
C PHE A 279 -11.70 27.22 -0.97
N ASN A 280 -12.88 26.92 -0.46
CA ASN A 280 -13.19 25.64 0.16
C ASN A 280 -14.72 25.41 0.17
N ASP A 281 -15.21 24.36 0.81
CA ASP A 281 -16.64 24.07 0.97
C ASP A 281 -17.17 24.63 2.31
N PRO A 282 -17.96 25.73 2.30
CA PRO A 282 -18.45 26.37 3.52
C PRO A 282 -19.42 25.48 4.30
N VAL A 283 -20.20 24.63 3.64
CA VAL A 283 -21.16 23.72 4.27
C VAL A 283 -20.41 22.67 5.08
N ARG A 284 -19.34 22.13 4.52
CA ARG A 284 -18.53 21.11 5.19
C ARG A 284 -17.68 21.70 6.32
N ILE A 285 -17.13 22.89 6.17
CA ILE A 285 -16.45 23.58 7.28
C ILE A 285 -17.44 23.86 8.42
N LYS A 286 -18.65 24.32 8.11
CA LYS A 286 -19.68 24.49 9.12
C LYS A 286 -20.03 23.18 9.83
N GLN A 287 -20.16 22.08 9.09
CA GLN A 287 -20.42 20.74 9.63
C GLN A 287 -19.32 20.29 10.60
N ILE A 288 -18.06 20.49 10.24
CA ILE A 288 -16.91 20.22 11.12
C ILE A 288 -17.02 21.00 12.42
N LEU A 289 -17.29 22.31 12.35
CA LEU A 289 -17.40 23.19 13.49
C LEU A 289 -18.55 22.78 14.42
N ILE A 290 -19.73 22.49 13.87
CA ILE A 290 -20.89 22.03 14.64
C ILE A 290 -20.58 20.74 15.39
N ASN A 291 -19.92 19.77 14.73
CA ASN A 291 -19.53 18.50 15.36
C ASN A 291 -18.56 18.72 16.53
N LEU A 292 -17.55 19.59 16.37
CA LEU A 292 -16.61 19.88 17.45
C LEU A 292 -17.24 20.67 18.58
N LEU A 293 -18.03 21.71 18.26
CA LEU A 293 -18.73 22.53 19.25
C LEU A 293 -19.77 21.74 20.04
N SER A 294 -20.55 20.90 19.35
CA SER A 294 -21.52 20.01 19.99
C SER A 294 -20.83 19.07 20.99
N ASN A 295 -19.69 18.50 20.63
CA ASN A 295 -18.89 17.68 21.55
C ASN A 295 -18.35 18.49 22.73
N ALA A 296 -17.80 19.68 22.48
CA ALA A 296 -17.32 20.56 23.54
C ALA A 296 -18.42 20.91 24.55
N ILE A 297 -19.61 21.32 24.07
CA ILE A 297 -20.76 21.63 24.92
C ILE A 297 -21.27 20.38 25.66
N LYS A 298 -21.28 19.25 24.99
CA LYS A 298 -21.73 17.98 25.55
C LYS A 298 -20.87 17.52 26.73
N PHE A 299 -19.55 17.59 26.61
CA PHE A 299 -18.57 17.05 27.56
C PHE A 299 -18.03 18.10 28.56
N THR A 300 -18.48 19.32 28.47
CA THR A 300 -18.22 20.37 29.49
C THR A 300 -19.44 20.53 30.33
N GLU A 301 -19.29 20.36 31.66
CA GLU A 301 -20.38 20.56 32.64
C GLU A 301 -20.44 22.03 33.12
N SER A 302 -19.27 22.65 33.33
CA SER A 302 -19.10 24.03 33.71
C SER A 302 -17.79 24.58 33.19
N GLY A 303 -17.73 25.87 32.89
CA GLY A 303 -16.55 26.56 32.40
C GLY A 303 -16.74 27.18 31.02
N GLU A 304 -15.76 27.04 30.14
CA GLU A 304 -15.67 27.83 28.92
C GLU A 304 -15.28 27.00 27.69
N ILE A 305 -15.74 27.48 26.55
CA ILE A 305 -15.40 26.93 25.23
C ILE A 305 -14.87 28.07 24.36
N TRP A 306 -13.72 27.88 23.73
CA TRP A 306 -13.09 28.86 22.83
C TRP A 306 -13.06 28.35 21.43
N VAL A 307 -13.33 29.22 20.47
CA VAL A 307 -13.11 29.03 19.07
C VAL A 307 -12.10 30.06 18.60
N GLU A 308 -10.92 29.63 18.19
CA GLU A 308 -9.87 30.50 17.65
C GLU A 308 -9.66 30.21 16.16
N VAL A 309 -9.54 31.28 15.37
CA VAL A 309 -9.20 31.16 13.95
C VAL A 309 -7.95 31.99 13.68
N LYS A 310 -6.92 31.38 13.10
CA LYS A 310 -5.66 32.07 12.80
C LYS A 310 -4.98 31.62 11.52
N GLU A 311 -4.12 32.48 11.01
CA GLU A 311 -3.28 32.15 9.86
C GLU A 311 -2.14 31.22 10.26
N LEU A 312 -1.78 30.36 9.34
CA LEU A 312 -0.58 29.53 9.44
C LEU A 312 0.32 29.79 8.22
N PRO A 313 1.63 29.49 8.33
CA PRO A 313 2.53 29.45 7.19
C PRO A 313 1.97 28.55 6.07
N GLU A 314 2.58 28.64 4.86
CA GLU A 314 2.20 27.83 3.69
C GLU A 314 0.76 28.04 3.20
N LYS A 315 0.21 29.26 3.36
CA LYS A 315 -1.16 29.58 2.95
C LYS A 315 -2.22 28.64 3.56
N LYS A 316 -2.10 28.36 4.83
CA LYS A 316 -3.07 27.55 5.61
C LYS A 316 -3.81 28.42 6.61
N VAL A 317 -4.99 27.91 7.04
CA VAL A 317 -5.80 28.46 8.12
C VAL A 317 -5.97 27.40 9.19
N ALA A 318 -5.80 27.76 10.45
CA ALA A 318 -6.13 26.93 11.58
C ALA A 318 -7.46 27.36 12.20
N ILE A 319 -8.31 26.36 12.48
CA ILE A 319 -9.52 26.51 13.30
C ILE A 319 -9.29 25.66 14.55
N ILE A 320 -9.40 26.25 15.71
CA ILE A 320 -9.13 25.61 16.99
C ILE A 320 -10.39 25.69 17.82
N VAL A 321 -10.85 24.55 18.35
CA VAL A 321 -11.93 24.46 19.32
C VAL A 321 -11.35 23.87 20.59
N ARG A 322 -11.45 24.63 21.71
CA ARG A 322 -10.94 24.24 23.02
C ARG A 322 -12.09 24.25 24.04
N ASP A 323 -12.12 23.26 24.91
CA ASP A 323 -13.06 23.12 26.00
C ASP A 323 -12.33 22.90 27.34
N THR A 324 -13.03 23.21 28.44
CA THR A 324 -12.60 22.91 29.82
C THR A 324 -13.31 21.69 30.41
N GLY A 325 -13.71 20.76 29.53
CA GLY A 325 -14.50 19.58 29.91
C GLY A 325 -13.69 18.46 30.57
N ILE A 326 -14.26 17.26 30.54
CA ILE A 326 -13.69 16.06 31.18
C ILE A 326 -12.33 15.63 30.62
N GLY A 327 -11.94 16.09 29.41
CA GLY A 327 -10.75 15.67 28.73
C GLY A 327 -10.79 14.23 28.25
N ILE A 328 -9.72 13.81 27.53
CA ILE A 328 -9.60 12.51 26.89
C ILE A 328 -8.28 11.87 27.33
N ALA A 329 -8.31 10.58 27.66
CA ALA A 329 -7.10 9.83 28.00
C ALA A 329 -6.25 9.56 26.75
N SER A 330 -4.93 9.63 26.85
CA SER A 330 -4.01 9.45 25.71
C SER A 330 -4.17 8.10 25.00
N ARG A 331 -4.55 7.04 25.72
CA ARG A 331 -4.83 5.71 25.15
C ARG A 331 -6.02 5.71 24.17
N ASP A 332 -6.92 6.71 24.28
CA ASP A 332 -8.15 6.79 23.49
C ASP A 332 -8.04 7.76 22.30
N PHE A 333 -6.93 8.49 22.13
CA PHE A 333 -6.74 9.49 21.07
C PHE A 333 -6.97 8.95 19.66
N LYS A 334 -6.55 7.73 19.36
CA LYS A 334 -6.83 7.09 18.06
C LYS A 334 -8.27 6.61 17.98
N ARG A 335 -8.78 6.06 19.07
CA ARG A 335 -10.08 5.38 19.12
C ARG A 335 -11.27 6.33 18.95
N ILE A 336 -11.15 7.59 19.37
CA ILE A 336 -12.25 8.57 19.25
C ILE A 336 -12.57 8.97 17.81
N PHE A 337 -11.67 8.69 16.85
CA PHE A 337 -11.89 8.91 15.42
C PHE A 337 -12.41 7.67 14.70
N GLU A 338 -12.45 6.51 15.37
CA GLU A 338 -13.04 5.30 14.82
C GLU A 338 -14.57 5.41 14.82
N ALA A 339 -15.21 5.08 13.68
CA ALA A 339 -16.65 5.15 13.53
C ALA A 339 -17.38 4.21 14.52
N PHE A 340 -18.50 4.67 15.05
CA PHE A 340 -19.35 3.93 16.00
C PHE A 340 -18.67 3.59 17.33
N ARG A 341 -17.49 4.13 17.63
CA ARG A 341 -16.82 3.92 18.91
C ARG A 341 -17.06 5.07 19.89
N GLN A 342 -17.25 4.68 21.14
CA GLN A 342 -17.37 5.56 22.29
C GLN A 342 -16.44 5.07 23.39
N VAL A 343 -15.77 6.01 24.09
CA VAL A 343 -14.62 5.70 24.97
C VAL A 343 -15.02 5.00 26.27
N ASP A 344 -16.27 5.18 26.78
CA ASP A 344 -16.66 4.61 28.07
C ASP A 344 -18.16 4.34 28.17
N GLN A 345 -18.54 3.09 28.54
CA GLN A 345 -19.96 2.70 28.72
C GLN A 345 -20.62 3.38 29.92
N THR A 346 -19.87 3.86 30.86
CA THR A 346 -20.37 4.62 32.03
C THR A 346 -20.71 6.06 31.67
N ILE A 347 -19.91 6.68 30.80
CA ILE A 347 -20.15 8.05 30.29
C ILE A 347 -21.27 8.03 29.25
N THR A 348 -21.47 6.94 28.50
CA THR A 348 -22.52 6.80 27.47
C THR A 348 -23.94 6.84 28.05
N ARG A 349 -24.17 6.40 29.29
CA ARG A 349 -25.48 6.53 29.95
C ARG A 349 -25.85 7.99 30.20
N LYS A 350 -24.86 8.88 30.39
CA LYS A 350 -25.09 10.31 30.64
C LYS A 350 -25.10 11.15 29.36
N TYR A 351 -24.38 10.71 28.34
CA TYR A 351 -24.18 11.48 27.09
C TYR A 351 -24.41 10.62 25.85
N GLN A 352 -25.65 10.53 25.36
CA GLN A 352 -26.00 9.83 24.13
C GLN A 352 -25.31 10.42 22.90
N GLY A 353 -24.88 9.57 21.92
CA GLY A 353 -24.31 9.99 20.64
C GLY A 353 -24.08 8.81 19.70
N THR A 354 -23.90 9.08 18.40
CA THR A 354 -23.65 8.05 17.37
C THR A 354 -22.25 7.45 17.38
N GLY A 355 -21.26 8.21 17.85
CA GLY A 355 -19.85 7.90 17.66
C GLY A 355 -19.35 8.16 16.22
N LEU A 356 -20.12 8.90 15.41
CA LEU A 356 -19.76 9.23 14.03
C LEU A 356 -19.18 10.64 13.88
N GLY A 357 -19.51 11.58 14.74
CA GLY A 357 -19.17 13.00 14.57
C GLY A 357 -17.67 13.25 14.34
N LEU A 358 -16.78 12.68 15.16
CA LEU A 358 -15.33 12.85 14.99
C LEU A 358 -14.77 12.07 13.80
N ALA A 359 -15.33 10.92 13.45
CA ALA A 359 -14.96 10.17 12.24
C ALA A 359 -15.32 10.97 10.97
N ILE A 360 -16.46 11.64 10.96
CA ILE A 360 -16.88 12.57 9.89
C ILE A 360 -15.91 13.77 9.82
N VAL A 361 -15.54 14.35 10.96
CA VAL A 361 -14.58 15.46 11.02
C VAL A 361 -13.24 15.05 10.41
N ASP A 362 -12.66 13.93 10.81
CA ASP A 362 -11.39 13.44 10.27
C ASP A 362 -11.47 13.21 8.76
N SER A 363 -12.53 12.55 8.31
CA SER A 363 -12.73 12.26 6.87
C SER A 363 -12.88 13.54 6.04
N LEU A 364 -13.67 14.52 6.50
CA LEU A 364 -13.84 15.81 5.82
C LEU A 364 -12.53 16.60 5.77
N VAL A 365 -11.80 16.67 6.88
CA VAL A 365 -10.52 17.37 6.97
C VAL A 365 -9.51 16.76 6.00
N ARG A 366 -9.40 15.44 5.95
CA ARG A 366 -8.52 14.72 4.99
C ARG A 366 -8.92 14.99 3.54
N MET A 367 -10.22 14.95 3.23
CA MET A 367 -10.74 15.23 1.88
C MET A 367 -10.41 16.66 1.42
N MET A 368 -10.37 17.63 2.34
CA MET A 368 -9.96 19.02 2.08
C MET A 368 -8.44 19.19 2.04
N GLY A 369 -7.64 18.12 2.14
CA GLY A 369 -6.18 18.20 2.18
C GLY A 369 -5.62 18.79 3.48
N GLY A 370 -6.41 18.79 4.54
CA GLY A 370 -6.07 19.31 5.85
C GLY A 370 -5.48 18.26 6.80
N LYS A 371 -5.29 18.69 8.06
CA LYS A 371 -4.83 17.84 9.18
C LYS A 371 -5.59 18.21 10.44
N ILE A 372 -5.86 17.21 11.29
CA ILE A 372 -6.44 17.39 12.61
C ILE A 372 -5.40 17.06 13.70
N PHE A 373 -5.38 17.85 14.75
CA PHE A 373 -4.52 17.66 15.92
C PHE A 373 -5.38 17.69 17.18
N LEU A 374 -5.02 16.84 18.13
CA LEU A 374 -5.68 16.74 19.43
C LEU A 374 -4.66 16.94 20.54
N GLU A 375 -4.98 17.84 21.46
CA GLU A 375 -4.30 17.98 22.74
C GLU A 375 -5.35 17.86 23.85
N SER A 376 -5.19 16.93 24.78
CA SER A 376 -6.15 16.73 25.86
C SER A 376 -5.51 16.06 27.06
N LYS A 377 -6.09 16.39 28.25
CA LYS A 377 -5.72 15.74 29.50
C LYS A 377 -7.00 15.56 30.32
N VAL A 378 -7.17 14.37 30.89
CA VAL A 378 -8.33 14.04 31.72
C VAL A 378 -8.47 15.07 32.88
N GLY A 379 -9.65 15.65 33.01
CA GLY A 379 -9.98 16.69 34.01
C GLY A 379 -9.53 18.10 33.62
N MET A 380 -8.86 18.31 32.46
CA MET A 380 -8.39 19.64 32.06
C MET A 380 -8.99 20.12 30.72
N GLY A 381 -9.84 19.30 30.09
CA GLY A 381 -10.45 19.60 28.80
C GLY A 381 -9.68 19.12 27.60
N SER A 382 -10.16 19.52 26.41
CA SER A 382 -9.60 19.10 25.13
C SER A 382 -9.44 20.29 24.19
N MET A 383 -8.45 20.18 23.26
CA MET A 383 -8.24 21.12 22.18
C MET A 383 -8.12 20.37 20.87
N PHE A 384 -9.04 20.63 19.97
CA PHE A 384 -9.03 20.15 18.59
C PHE A 384 -8.56 21.28 17.68
N LYS A 385 -7.45 21.08 16.96
CA LYS A 385 -6.91 22.02 15.99
C LYS A 385 -7.01 21.42 14.60
N ILE A 386 -7.68 22.10 13.70
CA ILE A 386 -7.81 21.73 12.29
C ILE A 386 -6.98 22.68 11.46
N GLU A 387 -6.12 22.17 10.63
CA GLU A 387 -5.34 22.92 9.66
C GLU A 387 -5.86 22.64 8.25
N LEU A 388 -6.32 23.66 7.55
CA LEU A 388 -6.83 23.55 6.18
C LEU A 388 -6.00 24.42 5.24
N PRO A 389 -5.79 23.98 4.00
CA PRO A 389 -5.24 24.85 2.98
C PRO A 389 -6.26 25.97 2.67
N ARG A 390 -5.77 27.20 2.40
CA ARG A 390 -6.66 28.31 1.98
C ARG A 390 -7.37 28.00 0.66
N GLN A 391 -6.77 27.15 -0.16
CA GLN A 391 -7.32 26.72 -1.44
C GLN A 391 -7.21 25.20 -1.56
N ILE A 392 -8.35 24.52 -1.64
CA ILE A 392 -8.38 23.09 -1.90
C ILE A 392 -8.12 22.81 -3.38
N LYS A 393 -7.41 21.70 -3.65
CA LYS A 393 -7.25 21.14 -4.99
C LYS A 393 -8.44 20.22 -5.25
N LEU A 394 -9.33 20.61 -6.15
CA LEU A 394 -10.36 19.69 -6.65
C LEU A 394 -9.64 18.67 -7.55
N THR A 395 -9.39 17.48 -7.04
CA THR A 395 -8.98 16.34 -7.86
C THR A 395 -10.22 15.91 -8.65
N ASN A 396 -10.29 16.29 -9.92
CA ASN A 396 -11.20 15.67 -10.87
C ASN A 396 -10.84 14.19 -10.95
N VAL A 397 -11.60 13.34 -10.30
CA VAL A 397 -11.61 11.90 -10.58
C VAL A 397 -12.39 11.73 -11.89
N THR A 398 -11.81 12.20 -13.00
CA THR A 398 -12.19 11.74 -14.33
C THR A 398 -11.56 10.37 -14.52
N ALA A 399 -12.40 9.41 -14.83
CA ALA A 399 -12.07 8.06 -15.20
C ALA A 399 -10.78 7.97 -16.02
N ASN A 400 -9.84 7.13 -15.60
CA ASN A 400 -8.74 6.65 -16.43
C ASN A 400 -9.34 5.95 -17.66
N SER A 401 -9.32 6.63 -18.80
CA SER A 401 -9.18 6.00 -20.10
C SER A 401 -7.70 5.96 -20.43
N PRO A 402 -7.14 4.80 -20.76
CA PRO A 402 -5.77 4.73 -21.22
C PRO A 402 -5.74 5.06 -22.71
N ASN A 403 -5.25 6.24 -23.09
CA ASN A 403 -4.51 6.49 -24.34
C ASN A 403 -4.37 7.99 -24.59
N SER A 404 -3.16 8.47 -24.52
CA SER A 404 -2.49 9.21 -25.59
C SER A 404 -1.12 9.65 -25.12
N GLN A 405 -0.16 9.30 -25.94
CA GLN A 405 1.25 9.63 -25.95
C GLN A 405 1.49 11.12 -26.19
N ASP A 406 2.67 11.55 -25.73
CA ASP A 406 3.54 12.62 -26.21
C ASP A 406 3.12 14.08 -26.01
N ASP A 407 3.85 14.86 -25.25
CA ASP A 407 4.86 15.78 -25.81
C ASP A 407 5.62 16.56 -24.72
N ASP A 408 6.89 16.84 -25.04
CA ASP A 408 7.91 17.55 -24.29
C ASP A 408 7.57 19.02 -24.04
N GLY A 409 8.09 19.58 -22.92
CA GLY A 409 8.01 21.02 -22.70
C GLY A 409 8.67 21.52 -21.40
N ASN A 410 9.96 21.53 -21.40
CA ASN A 410 10.91 22.29 -20.59
C ASN A 410 10.50 23.74 -20.27
N PHE A 411 10.48 24.24 -19.01
CA PHE A 411 10.90 25.62 -18.70
C PHE A 411 11.26 25.85 -17.22
N TYR A 412 12.46 26.21 -17.00
CA TYR A 412 13.25 26.97 -16.02
C TYR A 412 12.61 27.52 -14.74
N SER A 413 13.36 27.30 -13.64
CA SER A 413 13.37 28.07 -12.37
C SER A 413 13.91 29.50 -12.57
N PRO A 414 13.76 30.40 -11.56
CA PRO A 414 14.94 30.68 -10.75
C PRO A 414 14.73 30.84 -9.22
N LYS A 415 15.85 30.66 -8.54
CA LYS A 415 16.14 30.87 -7.13
C LYS A 415 16.13 32.35 -6.73
N ASN A 416 15.86 32.65 -5.43
CA ASN A 416 16.64 33.51 -4.51
C ASN A 416 15.88 33.54 -3.16
N SER A 417 16.45 33.16 -2.14
CA SER A 417 17.41 33.54 -1.09
C SER A 417 17.02 34.79 -0.25
N HIS A 418 17.06 34.57 1.05
CA HIS A 418 17.48 35.34 2.21
C HIS A 418 16.48 35.66 3.32
N GLN A 419 16.78 35.10 4.46
CA GLN A 419 17.13 35.62 5.80
C GLN A 419 16.03 36.17 6.71
N SER A 420 15.88 35.44 7.79
CA SER A 420 16.00 35.77 9.24
C SER A 420 15.12 36.86 9.83
N SER A 421 14.37 36.54 10.89
CA SER A 421 14.61 37.00 12.27
C SER A 421 13.46 36.64 13.23
N SER A 422 13.90 36.09 14.36
CA SER A 422 13.46 36.30 15.75
C SER A 422 12.00 36.01 16.17
N GLU A 423 11.91 34.97 16.99
CA GLU A 423 10.83 34.62 17.92
C GLU A 423 10.70 35.65 19.06
N PRO A 424 9.52 35.71 19.74
CA PRO A 424 9.52 35.66 21.19
C PRO A 424 8.85 34.39 21.72
N ARG A 425 9.54 33.80 22.70
CA ARG A 425 9.11 32.65 23.49
C ARG A 425 8.03 33.06 24.48
N GLU A 426 6.88 32.41 24.44
CA GLU A 426 6.05 32.16 25.62
C GLU A 426 5.88 30.66 25.79
N ALA A 427 6.18 30.17 27.00
CA ALA A 427 6.14 28.76 27.35
C ALA A 427 4.70 28.32 27.59
N PRO A 428 4.18 27.30 26.93
CA PRO A 428 2.90 26.71 27.26
C PRO A 428 3.08 25.48 28.13
N ILE A 429 2.17 25.36 29.10
CA ILE A 429 1.92 24.17 29.91
C ILE A 429 1.78 22.96 29.00
N GLY A 430 2.72 22.01 29.11
CA GLY A 430 2.88 20.88 28.20
C GLY A 430 1.72 19.89 28.22
N TYR A 431 0.92 19.89 27.18
CA TYR A 431 0.01 18.81 26.84
C TYR A 431 0.69 17.80 25.91
N PRO A 432 0.39 16.49 26.00
CA PRO A 432 0.88 15.55 25.02
C PRO A 432 0.25 15.82 23.65
N LYS A 433 1.08 16.08 22.63
CA LYS A 433 0.65 16.34 21.25
C LYS A 433 0.57 15.03 20.46
N PHE A 434 -0.53 14.82 19.76
CA PHE A 434 -0.72 13.68 18.86
C PHE A 434 -1.14 14.18 17.48
N LYS A 435 -0.44 13.67 16.45
CA LYS A 435 -0.76 13.94 15.04
C LYS A 435 -1.44 12.70 14.47
N ILE A 436 -2.59 12.86 13.91
CA ILE A 436 -3.40 11.82 13.27
C ILE A 436 -3.21 11.85 11.76
#